data_462390876f37922ae25f37798a6e06a7
#
_entry.id   462390876f37922ae25f37798a6e06a7
#
_cell.length_a   1.000
_cell.length_b   1.000
_cell.length_c   1.000
_cell.angle_alpha   90.00
_cell.angle_beta   90.00
_cell.angle_gamma   90.00
#
_symmetry.space_group_name_H-M   'P 1'
#
loop_
_entity.id
_entity.type
_entity.pdbx_description
1 polymer ?
#
loop_
_entity_poly.entity_id
_entity_poly.type
_entity_poly.pdbx_seq_one_letter_code
_entity_poly.pdbx_strand_id
1 'polypeptide(L)'
;LLQQLYANSFGQRPRASLLKALLIHTADDLGNPGPDYKFGWGLINLKAAADIVLAHKANPTAPRIIENAITSTLKTTTTTFTWDGVSPIRATLSWTDPAGAPQTAADSRTPNVVHDLDLKITGPDGATTYLPYVMPFVGTWSAAAMSASATTGKNRVDNTEQVYLSNPNRSGTYTATVSMEGPLTTNSQPY
;
A
#
# COMPACT_ATOMS: atom_id res chain seq x y z
N LEU A 1 -11.72 12.91 12.57
CA LEU A 1 -11.84 13.92 11.49
C LEU A 1 -11.90 13.23 10.11
N LEU A 2 -10.89 12.46 9.69
CA LEU A 2 -10.86 11.83 8.35
C LEU A 2 -12.03 10.85 8.13
N GLN A 3 -12.35 10.03 9.13
CA GLN A 3 -13.51 9.13 9.10
C GLN A 3 -14.84 9.90 8.93
N GLN A 4 -14.97 11.03 9.62
CA GLN A 4 -16.17 11.88 9.52
C GLN A 4 -16.25 12.55 8.15
N LEU A 5 -15.13 13.05 7.62
CA LEU A 5 -15.06 13.61 6.27
C LEU A 5 -15.50 12.60 5.22
N TYR A 6 -14.99 11.37 5.31
CA TYR A 6 -15.37 10.30 4.39
C TYR A 6 -16.86 9.96 4.50
N ALA A 7 -17.38 9.80 5.72
CA ALA A 7 -18.79 9.51 5.94
C ALA A 7 -19.71 10.63 5.41
N ASN A 8 -19.33 11.89 5.61
CA ASN A 8 -20.07 13.04 5.06
C ASN A 8 -19.98 13.13 3.52
N SER A 9 -18.90 12.60 2.94
CA SER A 9 -18.67 12.62 1.50
C SER A 9 -19.41 11.52 0.75
N PHE A 10 -19.51 10.32 1.33
CA PHE A 10 -19.99 9.10 0.66
C PHE A 10 -21.19 8.43 1.35
N GLY A 11 -21.68 8.97 2.47
CA GLY A 11 -22.84 8.42 3.20
C GLY A 11 -22.54 7.14 3.99
N GLN A 12 -21.29 6.67 4.02
CA GLN A 12 -20.87 5.47 4.71
C GLN A 12 -19.51 5.65 5.38
N ARG A 13 -19.23 4.86 6.41
CA ARG A 13 -17.91 4.89 7.06
C ARG A 13 -16.86 4.18 6.20
N PRO A 14 -15.62 4.69 6.15
CA PRO A 14 -14.53 4.01 5.47
C PRO A 14 -14.14 2.73 6.21
N ARG A 15 -13.59 1.77 5.49
CA ARG A 15 -12.93 0.60 6.10
C ARG A 15 -11.70 1.05 6.89
N ALA A 16 -11.32 0.27 7.91
CA ALA A 16 -10.10 0.53 8.68
C ALA A 16 -8.84 0.47 7.80
N SER A 17 -8.80 -0.46 6.84
CA SER A 17 -7.73 -0.58 5.85
C SER A 17 -7.61 0.67 4.98
N LEU A 18 -8.72 1.25 4.53
CA LEU A 18 -8.70 2.51 3.78
C LEU A 18 -8.13 3.67 4.61
N LEU A 19 -8.53 3.81 5.87
CA LEU A 19 -7.97 4.85 6.73
C LEU A 19 -6.46 4.67 6.91
N LYS A 20 -6.01 3.43 7.14
CA LYS A 20 -4.59 3.08 7.25
C LYS A 20 -3.86 3.43 5.94
N ALA A 21 -4.41 3.02 4.80
CA ALA A 21 -3.84 3.33 3.49
C ALA A 21 -3.71 4.83 3.26
N LEU A 22 -4.74 5.63 3.55
CA LEU A 22 -4.72 7.08 3.39
C LEU A 22 -3.65 7.75 4.25
N LEU A 23 -3.53 7.37 5.53
CA LEU A 23 -2.54 7.93 6.44
C LEU A 23 -1.11 7.60 5.98
N ILE A 24 -0.86 6.36 5.56
CA ILE A 24 0.45 5.92 5.05
C ILE A 24 0.75 6.59 3.70
N HIS A 25 -0.23 6.61 2.79
CA HIS A 25 -0.06 7.18 1.45
C HIS A 25 0.32 8.65 1.46
N THR A 26 -0.18 9.40 2.43
CA THR A 26 -0.01 10.86 2.50
C THR A 26 0.97 11.30 3.56
N ALA A 27 1.60 10.39 4.27
CA ALA A 27 2.62 10.74 5.25
C ALA A 27 3.78 11.50 4.58
N ASP A 28 4.26 12.52 5.27
CA ASP A 28 5.48 13.22 4.90
C ASP A 28 6.67 12.37 5.31
N ASP A 29 7.40 11.88 4.32
CA ASP A 29 8.50 10.95 4.49
C ASP A 29 9.63 11.58 5.32
N LEU A 30 10.13 10.87 6.31
CA LEU A 30 11.20 11.29 7.21
C LEU A 30 12.27 10.22 7.29
N GLY A 31 13.51 10.66 7.36
CA GLY A 31 14.66 9.75 7.49
C GLY A 31 15.11 9.18 6.15
N ASN A 32 15.10 7.86 5.99
CA ASN A 32 15.42 7.22 4.73
C ASN A 32 14.21 7.27 3.78
N PRO A 33 14.42 7.28 2.46
CA PRO A 33 13.30 7.22 1.52
C PRO A 33 12.42 5.97 1.74
N GLY A 34 11.12 6.18 1.87
CA GLY A 34 10.15 5.14 2.20
C GLY A 34 10.14 4.79 3.70
N PRO A 35 9.59 3.63 4.07
CA PRO A 35 9.52 3.25 5.48
C PRO A 35 10.88 2.97 6.08
N ASP A 36 11.09 3.36 7.33
CA ASP A 36 12.28 3.04 8.10
C ASP A 36 11.97 2.71 9.58
N TYR A 37 12.94 2.16 10.30
CA TYR A 37 12.76 1.75 11.69
C TYR A 37 12.72 2.90 12.69
N LYS A 38 13.04 4.13 12.29
CA LYS A 38 13.07 5.30 13.19
C LYS A 38 11.78 6.10 13.12
N PHE A 39 11.24 6.25 11.91
CA PHE A 39 10.09 7.12 11.62
C PHE A 39 8.89 6.36 11.06
N GLY A 40 9.01 5.04 10.83
CA GLY A 40 7.96 4.26 10.16
C GLY A 40 7.70 4.79 8.76
N TRP A 41 6.47 5.18 8.47
CA TRP A 41 6.06 5.77 7.20
C TRP A 41 6.17 7.30 7.16
N GLY A 42 6.67 7.93 8.24
CA GLY A 42 6.83 9.37 8.34
C GLY A 42 5.77 10.08 9.18
N LEU A 43 5.66 11.38 9.01
CA LEU A 43 4.73 12.26 9.75
C LEU A 43 3.35 12.26 9.10
N ILE A 44 2.31 12.05 9.89
CA ILE A 44 0.92 12.07 9.42
C ILE A 44 0.56 13.45 8.83
N ASN A 45 0.08 13.45 7.58
CA ASN A 45 -0.44 14.62 6.88
C ASN A 45 -1.95 14.48 6.63
N LEU A 46 -2.75 14.88 7.64
CA LEU A 46 -4.21 14.78 7.56
C LEU A 46 -4.81 15.67 6.47
N LYS A 47 -4.17 16.80 6.15
CA LYS A 47 -4.63 17.66 5.07
C LYS A 47 -4.53 16.94 3.74
N ALA A 48 -3.38 16.37 3.42
CA ALA A 48 -3.18 15.62 2.19
C ALA A 48 -4.13 14.41 2.08
N ALA A 49 -4.37 13.70 3.19
CA ALA A 49 -5.36 12.62 3.24
C ALA A 49 -6.78 13.11 2.95
N ALA A 50 -7.17 14.25 3.51
CA ALA A 50 -8.47 14.87 3.23
C ALA A 50 -8.59 15.31 1.77
N ASP A 51 -7.54 15.89 1.20
CA ASP A 51 -7.50 16.31 -0.20
C ASP A 51 -7.72 15.13 -1.17
N ILE A 52 -7.19 13.94 -0.86
CA ILE A 52 -7.43 12.72 -1.65
C ILE A 52 -8.93 12.31 -1.58
N VAL A 53 -9.53 12.33 -0.40
CA VAL A 53 -10.96 11.99 -0.21
C VAL A 53 -11.84 12.95 -1.02
N LEU A 54 -11.54 14.25 -0.96
CA LEU A 54 -12.29 15.27 -1.70
C LEU A 54 -12.08 15.16 -3.22
N ALA A 55 -10.84 14.91 -3.66
CA ALA A 55 -10.52 14.71 -5.07
C ALA A 55 -11.20 13.46 -5.64
N HIS A 56 -11.27 12.37 -4.87
CA HIS A 56 -11.99 11.16 -5.25
C HIS A 56 -13.49 11.41 -5.40
N LYS A 57 -14.09 12.17 -4.47
CA LYS A 57 -15.51 12.59 -4.55
C LYS A 57 -15.78 13.47 -5.78
N ALA A 58 -14.87 14.39 -6.08
CA ALA A 58 -15.03 15.35 -7.17
C ALA A 58 -14.90 14.72 -8.56
N ASN A 59 -14.13 13.63 -8.70
CA ASN A 59 -13.89 12.97 -9.98
C ASN A 59 -14.03 11.43 -9.88
N PRO A 60 -15.25 10.91 -9.90
CA PRO A 60 -15.48 9.46 -9.80
C PRO A 60 -14.99 8.67 -11.03
N THR A 61 -14.76 9.33 -12.17
CA THR A 61 -14.25 8.68 -13.40
C THR A 61 -12.73 8.50 -13.39
N ALA A 62 -12.01 9.22 -12.50
CA ALA A 62 -10.59 9.03 -12.24
C ALA A 62 -10.37 8.78 -10.73
N PRO A 63 -10.76 7.62 -10.22
CA PRO A 63 -10.79 7.34 -8.80
C PRO A 63 -9.38 7.39 -8.19
N ARG A 64 -9.26 8.03 -7.02
CA ARG A 64 -8.06 8.05 -6.20
C ARG A 64 -8.09 6.95 -5.14
N ILE A 65 -9.26 6.45 -4.83
CA ILE A 65 -9.53 5.39 -3.87
C ILE A 65 -10.21 4.26 -4.62
N ILE A 66 -9.71 3.05 -4.44
CA ILE A 66 -10.24 1.85 -5.06
C ILE A 66 -10.45 0.83 -3.94
N GLU A 67 -11.69 0.46 -3.72
CA GLU A 67 -12.05 -0.61 -2.80
C GLU A 67 -12.53 -1.80 -3.61
N ASN A 68 -11.91 -2.95 -3.42
CA ASN A 68 -12.21 -4.18 -4.15
C ASN A 68 -11.98 -5.40 -3.23
N ALA A 69 -12.06 -6.60 -3.76
CA ALA A 69 -11.77 -7.82 -3.04
C ALA A 69 -11.14 -8.89 -3.96
N ILE A 70 -10.19 -9.62 -3.41
CA ILE A 70 -9.72 -10.89 -3.96
C ILE A 70 -10.66 -12.00 -3.49
N THR A 71 -10.98 -12.94 -4.37
CA THR A 71 -11.79 -14.12 -4.06
C THR A 71 -11.09 -15.40 -4.52
N SER A 72 -11.63 -16.55 -4.17
CA SER A 72 -11.08 -17.85 -4.62
C SER A 72 -11.06 -17.99 -6.15
N THR A 73 -11.97 -17.31 -6.84
CA THR A 73 -12.09 -17.31 -8.32
C THR A 73 -11.47 -16.10 -9.00
N LEU A 74 -11.34 -14.98 -8.27
CA LEU A 74 -10.72 -13.74 -8.75
C LEU A 74 -9.47 -13.44 -7.93
N LYS A 75 -8.36 -14.09 -8.28
CA LYS A 75 -7.08 -13.96 -7.57
C LYS A 75 -6.25 -12.74 -7.99
N THR A 76 -6.67 -12.01 -8.99
CA THR A 76 -5.96 -10.85 -9.51
C THR A 76 -6.96 -9.80 -9.99
N THR A 77 -6.71 -8.56 -9.61
CA THR A 77 -7.45 -7.39 -10.10
C THR A 77 -6.48 -6.38 -10.68
N THR A 78 -6.92 -5.63 -11.66
CA THR A 78 -6.11 -4.61 -12.32
C THR A 78 -6.85 -3.29 -12.42
N THR A 79 -6.12 -2.20 -12.31
CA THR A 79 -6.60 -0.85 -12.55
C THR A 79 -5.61 -0.13 -13.44
N THR A 80 -6.09 0.41 -14.54
CA THR A 80 -5.26 1.20 -15.46
C THR A 80 -5.46 2.69 -15.21
N PHE A 81 -4.39 3.46 -15.38
CA PHE A 81 -4.42 4.91 -15.31
C PHE A 81 -3.39 5.51 -16.28
N THR A 82 -3.73 6.65 -16.86
CA THR A 82 -2.80 7.41 -17.71
C THR A 82 -2.00 8.38 -16.86
N TRP A 83 -0.69 8.46 -17.13
CA TRP A 83 0.23 9.31 -16.37
C TRP A 83 1.11 10.16 -17.29
N ASP A 84 1.54 11.31 -16.77
CA ASP A 84 2.31 12.30 -17.52
C ASP A 84 3.80 11.95 -17.74
N GLY A 85 4.31 10.97 -16.97
CA GLY A 85 5.71 10.55 -16.99
C GLY A 85 6.67 11.46 -16.22
N VAL A 86 6.17 12.52 -15.58
CA VAL A 86 6.97 13.51 -14.85
C VAL A 86 6.61 13.50 -13.37
N SER A 87 5.31 13.59 -13.07
CA SER A 87 4.83 13.57 -11.68
C SER A 87 5.13 12.23 -11.01
N PRO A 88 5.42 12.21 -9.69
CA PRO A 88 5.61 10.96 -8.98
C PRO A 88 4.35 10.08 -9.01
N ILE A 89 4.54 8.77 -9.11
CA ILE A 89 3.48 7.79 -8.93
C ILE A 89 3.62 7.20 -7.53
N ARG A 90 2.53 7.20 -6.77
CA ARG A 90 2.43 6.50 -5.49
C ARG A 90 1.17 5.66 -5.49
N ALA A 91 1.29 4.38 -5.18
CA ALA A 91 0.16 3.48 -4.97
C ALA A 91 0.34 2.77 -3.63
N THR A 92 -0.71 2.74 -2.83
CA THR A 92 -0.70 2.11 -1.51
C THR A 92 -1.86 1.15 -1.41
N LEU A 93 -1.55 -0.11 -1.14
CA LEU A 93 -2.49 -1.18 -0.85
C LEU A 93 -2.53 -1.40 0.67
N SER A 94 -3.70 -1.61 1.24
CA SER A 94 -3.84 -2.06 2.62
C SER A 94 -5.08 -2.91 2.78
N TRP A 95 -4.98 -3.93 3.63
CA TRP A 95 -6.11 -4.82 3.95
C TRP A 95 -6.14 -5.15 5.43
N THR A 96 -7.31 -5.59 5.89
CA THR A 96 -7.46 -6.16 7.23
C THR A 96 -7.32 -7.66 7.09
N ASP A 97 -6.17 -8.17 7.48
CA ASP A 97 -5.83 -9.58 7.38
C ASP A 97 -6.55 -10.40 8.46
N PRO A 98 -6.91 -11.67 8.21
CA PRO A 98 -7.33 -12.56 9.28
C PRO A 98 -6.26 -12.72 10.36
N ALA A 99 -6.68 -13.12 11.56
CA ALA A 99 -5.75 -13.36 12.65
C ALA A 99 -4.75 -14.47 12.29
N GLY A 100 -3.47 -14.13 12.31
CA GLY A 100 -2.39 -15.11 12.16
C GLY A 100 -2.15 -15.92 13.43
N ALA A 101 -1.19 -16.83 13.38
CA ALA A 101 -0.80 -17.64 14.53
C ALA A 101 -0.18 -16.75 15.63
N PRO A 102 -0.51 -16.98 16.92
CA PRO A 102 0.13 -16.23 18.01
C PRO A 102 1.66 -16.36 17.97
N GLN A 103 2.34 -15.23 18.04
CA GLN A 103 3.81 -15.18 18.12
C GLN A 103 4.20 -15.09 19.61
N THR A 104 4.94 -16.07 20.10
CA THR A 104 5.38 -16.14 21.50
C THR A 104 6.83 -15.75 21.70
N ALA A 105 7.63 -15.76 20.63
CA ALA A 105 9.03 -15.36 20.67
C ALA A 105 9.14 -13.83 20.57
N ALA A 106 9.97 -13.22 21.41
CA ALA A 106 10.35 -11.82 21.26
C ALA A 106 11.10 -11.64 19.92
N ASP A 107 10.84 -10.52 19.24
CA ASP A 107 11.50 -10.15 17.98
C ASP A 107 11.39 -11.24 16.89
N SER A 108 10.25 -11.97 16.87
CA SER A 108 9.99 -12.99 15.87
C SER A 108 10.03 -12.38 14.46
N ARG A 109 10.72 -13.07 13.54
CA ARG A 109 10.77 -12.73 12.12
C ARG A 109 9.86 -13.59 11.27
N THR A 110 9.10 -14.48 11.89
CA THR A 110 8.17 -15.33 11.18
C THR A 110 7.06 -14.45 10.60
N PRO A 111 6.86 -14.44 9.28
CA PRO A 111 5.75 -13.75 8.67
C PRO A 111 4.43 -14.24 9.27
N ASN A 112 3.54 -13.31 9.61
CA ASN A 112 2.26 -13.63 10.25
C ASN A 112 1.06 -13.21 9.40
N VAL A 113 1.32 -12.75 8.17
CA VAL A 113 0.29 -12.46 7.17
C VAL A 113 -0.34 -13.78 6.73
N VAL A 114 -1.67 -13.82 6.74
CA VAL A 114 -2.48 -14.99 6.37
C VAL A 114 -2.87 -14.91 4.89
N HIS A 115 -3.32 -13.74 4.46
CA HIS A 115 -3.63 -13.46 3.06
C HIS A 115 -2.56 -12.53 2.48
N ASP A 116 -1.58 -13.10 1.78
CA ASP A 116 -0.46 -12.39 1.18
C ASP A 116 -0.91 -11.73 -0.13
N LEU A 117 -1.34 -10.46 -0.04
CA LEU A 117 -1.68 -9.66 -1.21
C LEU A 117 -0.45 -8.93 -1.70
N ASP A 118 -0.23 -8.97 -3.00
CA ASP A 118 0.88 -8.31 -3.69
C ASP A 118 0.38 -7.13 -4.53
N LEU A 119 1.00 -5.97 -4.37
CA LEU A 119 0.85 -4.81 -5.24
C LEU A 119 2.02 -4.70 -6.20
N LYS A 120 1.76 -4.49 -7.48
CA LYS A 120 2.77 -4.05 -8.43
C LYS A 120 2.22 -3.02 -9.40
N ILE A 121 3.09 -2.17 -9.93
CA ILE A 121 2.78 -1.29 -11.06
C ILE A 121 3.56 -1.77 -12.26
N THR A 122 2.88 -1.88 -13.41
CA THR A 122 3.51 -2.14 -14.71
C THR A 122 3.50 -0.85 -15.52
N GLY A 123 4.64 -0.53 -16.11
CA GLY A 123 4.83 0.65 -16.94
C GLY A 123 4.15 0.58 -18.30
N PRO A 124 4.15 1.69 -19.06
CA PRO A 124 3.46 1.78 -20.35
C PRO A 124 4.05 0.89 -21.46
N ASP A 125 5.24 0.33 -21.23
CA ASP A 125 5.85 -0.67 -22.14
C ASP A 125 5.29 -2.08 -21.91
N GLY A 126 4.43 -2.29 -20.92
CA GLY A 126 3.86 -3.59 -20.58
C GLY A 126 4.84 -4.59 -19.96
N ALA A 127 6.11 -4.20 -19.78
CA ALA A 127 7.19 -5.08 -19.33
C ALA A 127 7.86 -4.62 -18.04
N THR A 128 8.16 -3.32 -17.92
CA THR A 128 8.80 -2.76 -16.73
C THR A 128 7.86 -2.83 -15.54
N THR A 129 8.30 -3.46 -14.46
CA THR A 129 7.51 -3.61 -13.23
C THR A 129 8.17 -2.93 -12.05
N TYR A 130 7.35 -2.32 -11.20
CA TYR A 130 7.75 -1.64 -9.98
C TYR A 130 7.07 -2.31 -8.80
N LEU A 131 7.87 -2.68 -7.82
CA LEU A 131 7.47 -3.44 -6.65
C LEU A 131 7.42 -2.55 -5.41
N PRO A 132 6.67 -2.96 -4.37
CA PRO A 132 6.52 -2.18 -3.15
C PRO A 132 7.80 -2.14 -2.32
N TYR A 133 7.82 -1.23 -1.36
CA TYR A 133 8.85 -1.19 -0.33
C TYR A 133 8.85 -2.46 0.52
N VAL A 134 10.05 -2.91 0.86
CA VAL A 134 10.30 -4.01 1.79
C VAL A 134 11.34 -3.56 2.82
N MET A 135 10.99 -3.67 4.09
CA MET A 135 11.91 -3.38 5.18
C MET A 135 12.97 -4.48 5.31
N PRO A 136 14.25 -4.14 5.54
CA PRO A 136 15.27 -5.15 5.74
C PRO A 136 15.02 -5.92 7.04
N PHE A 137 15.10 -7.25 6.95
CA PHE A 137 15.17 -8.10 8.14
C PHE A 137 16.58 -8.07 8.72
N VAL A 138 16.75 -7.39 9.85
CA VAL A 138 18.03 -7.28 10.53
C VAL A 138 18.14 -8.34 11.63
N GLY A 139 19.26 -9.08 11.62
CA GLY A 139 19.49 -10.22 12.51
C GLY A 139 19.72 -9.83 13.95
N THR A 140 20.56 -8.84 14.14
CA THR A 140 20.90 -8.26 15.44
C THR A 140 20.55 -6.78 15.41
N TRP A 141 19.78 -6.34 16.36
CA TRP A 141 19.42 -4.94 16.50
C TRP A 141 20.65 -4.10 16.85
N SER A 142 20.99 -3.15 16.02
CA SER A 142 22.07 -2.21 16.19
C SER A 142 21.69 -0.86 15.58
N ALA A 143 22.41 0.20 15.93
CA ALA A 143 22.18 1.51 15.34
C ALA A 143 22.35 1.49 13.80
N ALA A 144 23.30 0.70 13.29
CA ALA A 144 23.49 0.51 11.85
C ALA A 144 22.29 -0.21 11.21
N ALA A 145 21.82 -1.30 11.84
CA ALA A 145 20.67 -2.04 11.37
C ALA A 145 19.38 -1.18 11.36
N MET A 146 19.17 -0.41 12.41
CA MET A 146 18.05 0.54 12.52
C MET A 146 18.12 1.71 11.54
N SER A 147 19.27 1.92 10.92
CA SER A 147 19.49 2.96 9.91
C SER A 147 19.42 2.44 8.48
N ALA A 148 19.18 1.15 8.28
CA ALA A 148 19.07 0.56 6.96
C ALA A 148 17.84 1.07 6.22
N SER A 149 18.00 1.39 4.94
CA SER A 149 16.89 1.82 4.07
C SER A 149 16.03 0.64 3.63
N ALA A 150 14.75 0.89 3.39
CA ALA A 150 13.91 -0.05 2.68
C ALA A 150 14.46 -0.31 1.26
N THR A 151 14.21 -1.51 0.78
CA THR A 151 14.43 -1.90 -0.62
C THR A 151 13.10 -2.04 -1.33
N THR A 152 13.08 -2.45 -2.59
CA THR A 152 11.85 -2.79 -3.29
C THR A 152 11.83 -4.28 -3.63
N GLY A 153 10.66 -4.92 -3.48
CA GLY A 153 10.53 -6.34 -3.71
C GLY A 153 9.15 -6.85 -3.29
N LYS A 154 8.99 -8.17 -3.24
CA LYS A 154 7.83 -8.80 -2.66
C LYS A 154 7.83 -8.62 -1.14
N ASN A 155 6.76 -8.02 -0.61
CA ASN A 155 6.57 -7.89 0.83
C ASN A 155 5.61 -8.99 1.32
N ARG A 156 6.12 -9.91 2.11
CA ARG A 156 5.37 -11.07 2.66
C ARG A 156 5.13 -10.98 4.15
N VAL A 157 5.38 -9.82 4.73
CA VAL A 157 5.34 -9.65 6.19
C VAL A 157 4.32 -8.63 6.66
N ASP A 158 3.94 -7.70 5.79
CA ASP A 158 3.04 -6.61 6.11
C ASP A 158 1.70 -6.72 5.37
N ASN A 159 0.63 -6.27 6.00
CA ASN A 159 -0.68 -6.10 5.37
C ASN A 159 -0.85 -4.68 4.80
N THR A 160 0.25 -4.08 4.38
CA THR A 160 0.30 -2.79 3.70
C THR A 160 1.50 -2.75 2.79
N GLU A 161 1.27 -2.38 1.55
CA GLU A 161 2.29 -2.26 0.52
C GLU A 161 2.23 -0.90 -0.16
N GLN A 162 3.38 -0.33 -0.47
CA GLN A 162 3.45 0.92 -1.21
C GLN A 162 4.49 0.84 -2.31
N VAL A 163 4.07 1.12 -3.54
CA VAL A 163 4.94 1.38 -4.68
C VAL A 163 5.09 2.87 -4.85
N TYR A 164 6.33 3.36 -4.92
CA TYR A 164 6.64 4.75 -5.14
C TYR A 164 7.69 4.94 -6.24
N LEU A 165 7.33 5.71 -7.25
CA LEU A 165 8.21 6.14 -8.33
C LEU A 165 8.36 7.65 -8.25
N SER A 166 9.51 8.13 -7.82
CA SER A 166 9.79 9.57 -7.73
C SER A 166 9.90 10.22 -9.12
N ASN A 167 10.36 9.46 -10.12
CA ASN A 167 10.46 9.88 -11.50
C ASN A 167 10.10 8.71 -12.42
N PRO A 168 8.84 8.60 -12.86
CA PRO A 168 8.39 7.52 -13.74
C PRO A 168 9.09 7.49 -15.10
N ASN A 169 9.55 8.67 -15.59
CA ASN A 169 10.37 8.81 -16.78
C ASN A 169 9.71 8.41 -18.11
N ARG A 170 8.41 8.06 -18.09
CA ARG A 170 7.63 7.69 -19.29
C ARG A 170 6.18 8.10 -19.10
N SER A 171 5.62 8.82 -20.06
CA SER A 171 4.17 9.04 -20.13
C SER A 171 3.47 7.84 -20.75
N GLY A 172 2.20 7.66 -20.42
CA GLY A 172 1.39 6.58 -21.00
C GLY A 172 0.50 5.89 -19.97
N THR A 173 -0.02 4.73 -20.34
CA THR A 173 -0.91 3.93 -19.50
C THR A 173 -0.12 2.99 -18.61
N TYR A 174 -0.28 3.16 -17.31
CA TYR A 174 0.24 2.26 -16.29
C TYR A 174 -0.86 1.31 -15.80
N THR A 175 -0.46 0.17 -15.28
CA THR A 175 -1.38 -0.82 -14.70
C THR A 175 -0.96 -1.12 -13.26
N ALA A 176 -1.82 -0.79 -12.31
CA ALA A 176 -1.72 -1.29 -10.94
C ALA A 176 -2.38 -2.67 -10.87
N THR A 177 -1.67 -3.65 -10.35
CA THR A 177 -2.15 -5.02 -10.17
C THR A 177 -2.13 -5.35 -8.69
N VAL A 178 -3.25 -5.84 -8.17
CA VAL A 178 -3.34 -6.50 -6.88
C VAL A 178 -3.55 -7.99 -7.13
N SER A 179 -2.70 -8.83 -6.57
CA SER A 179 -2.81 -10.27 -6.69
C SER A 179 -2.64 -10.94 -5.33
N MET A 180 -2.98 -12.21 -5.24
CA MET A 180 -2.79 -13.01 -4.05
C MET A 180 -2.09 -14.30 -4.38
N GLU A 181 -1.05 -14.62 -3.62
CA GLU A 181 -0.42 -15.93 -3.60
C GLU A 181 -1.08 -16.83 -2.54
N GLY A 182 -1.23 -18.08 -2.87
CA GLY A 182 -1.80 -19.05 -1.94
C GLY A 182 -3.34 -19.08 -1.89
N PRO A 183 -3.89 -19.87 -0.96
CA PRO A 183 -5.33 -20.02 -0.76
C PRO A 183 -5.87 -18.93 0.18
N LEU A 184 -7.11 -18.50 -0.06
CA LEU A 184 -7.88 -17.76 0.94
C LEU A 184 -8.33 -18.70 2.06
N THR A 185 -8.25 -18.25 3.29
CA THR A 185 -8.83 -18.90 4.47
C THR A 185 -10.27 -18.47 4.71
N THR A 186 -10.71 -17.43 4.00
CA THR A 186 -12.07 -16.88 4.00
C THR A 186 -12.61 -16.84 2.57
N ASN A 187 -13.89 -16.49 2.38
CA ASN A 187 -14.48 -16.41 1.03
C ASN A 187 -13.89 -15.29 0.17
N SER A 188 -13.42 -14.23 0.80
CA SER A 188 -12.82 -13.07 0.13
C SER A 188 -11.90 -12.29 1.06
N GLN A 189 -10.94 -11.59 0.48
CA GLN A 189 -10.09 -10.60 1.14
C GLN A 189 -10.36 -9.23 0.55
N PRO A 190 -11.12 -8.37 1.24
CA PRO A 190 -11.30 -6.97 0.86
C PRO A 190 -10.02 -6.15 1.06
N TYR A 191 -9.80 -5.18 0.20
CA TYR A 191 -8.74 -4.20 0.30
C TYR A 191 -9.21 -2.82 -0.14
#